data_b918de54e3bf481808b98edd9d6a21fa
#
_entry.id   b918de54e3bf481808b98edd9d6a21fa
#
_cell.length_a   1.000
_cell.length_b   1.000
_cell.length_c   1.000
_cell.angle_alpha   90.00
_cell.angle_beta   90.00
_cell.angle_gamma   90.00
#
_symmetry.space_group_name_H-M   'P 1'
#
loop_
_entity.id
_entity.type
_entity.pdbx_description
1 polymer ?
#
loop_
_entity_poly.entity_id
_entity_poly.type
_entity_poly.pdbx_seq_one_letter_code
_entity_poly.pdbx_strand_id
1 'polypeptide(L)'
;MSTDGVNKTRRNLIAGTALLGAVGAVGVAVPFVKSWNPSAKAKAAGAPVTADISKLEPGQQMVVEWRGKPVWVVRRTKEALADLAKVESDLRDPKSDESVQPENAKNQWRSIKPEYLVLTGICTHLGCSPSDRFTPGPQP
;
A
#
# COMPACT_ATOMS: atom_id res chain seq x y z
N MET A 1 -44.46 -3.16 51.63
CA MET A 1 -43.66 -4.20 51.01
C MET A 1 -42.40 -4.35 51.83
N SER A 2 -42.28 -5.46 52.54
CA SER A 2 -41.18 -5.71 53.49
C SER A 2 -39.89 -6.04 52.65
N THR A 3 -38.84 -5.30 52.92
CA THR A 3 -37.51 -5.46 52.36
C THR A 3 -36.72 -6.63 53.01
N ASP A 4 -37.37 -7.46 53.76
CA ASP A 4 -36.75 -8.52 54.58
C ASP A 4 -36.41 -9.83 53.85
N GLY A 5 -36.56 -9.87 52.52
CA GLY A 5 -36.28 -11.09 51.73
C GLY A 5 -34.93 -11.17 51.04
N VAL A 6 -34.08 -10.13 51.08
CA VAL A 6 -32.82 -10.12 50.34
C VAL A 6 -31.65 -10.61 51.18
N ASN A 7 -31.15 -11.80 50.88
CA ASN A 7 -29.95 -12.32 51.53
C ASN A 7 -28.70 -11.57 51.02
N LYS A 8 -28.19 -10.68 51.91
CA LYS A 8 -27.01 -9.82 51.59
C LYS A 8 -25.78 -10.62 51.22
N THR A 9 -25.57 -11.78 51.83
CA THR A 9 -24.43 -12.66 51.55
C THR A 9 -24.50 -13.21 50.13
N ARG A 10 -25.68 -13.70 49.70
CA ARG A 10 -25.86 -14.17 48.30
C ARG A 10 -25.64 -13.06 47.31
N ARG A 11 -26.13 -11.85 47.58
CA ARG A 11 -25.93 -10.69 46.71
C ARG A 11 -24.46 -10.33 46.59
N ASN A 12 -23.72 -10.33 47.69
CA ASN A 12 -22.30 -10.03 47.67
C ASN A 12 -21.49 -11.10 46.97
N LEU A 13 -21.84 -12.39 47.08
CA LEU A 13 -21.20 -13.48 46.38
C LEU A 13 -21.45 -13.36 44.86
N ILE A 14 -22.68 -13.06 44.44
CA ILE A 14 -23.02 -12.85 43.03
C ILE A 14 -22.25 -11.64 42.48
N ALA A 15 -22.21 -10.53 43.22
CA ALA A 15 -21.44 -9.37 42.82
C ALA A 15 -19.93 -9.66 42.68
N GLY A 16 -19.38 -10.41 43.64
CA GLY A 16 -17.97 -10.83 43.60
C GLY A 16 -17.66 -11.73 42.42
N THR A 17 -18.49 -12.73 42.14
CA THR A 17 -18.30 -13.61 40.96
C THR A 17 -18.48 -12.85 39.66
N ALA A 18 -19.43 -11.91 39.58
CA ALA A 18 -19.59 -11.07 38.38
C ALA A 18 -18.37 -10.18 38.13
N LEU A 19 -17.78 -9.59 39.17
CA LEU A 19 -16.55 -8.81 39.06
C LEU A 19 -15.37 -9.66 38.58
N LEU A 20 -15.18 -10.85 39.18
CA LEU A 20 -14.13 -11.77 38.75
C LEU A 20 -14.34 -12.23 37.30
N GLY A 21 -15.59 -12.50 36.91
CA GLY A 21 -15.96 -12.82 35.54
C GLY A 21 -15.64 -11.68 34.55
N ALA A 22 -15.94 -10.44 34.95
CA ALA A 22 -15.63 -9.27 34.14
C ALA A 22 -14.11 -9.09 33.96
N VAL A 23 -13.33 -9.23 35.04
CA VAL A 23 -11.86 -9.17 34.97
C VAL A 23 -11.31 -10.29 34.07
N GLY A 24 -11.84 -11.52 34.20
CA GLY A 24 -11.47 -12.64 33.33
C GLY A 24 -11.79 -12.38 31.86
N ALA A 25 -12.98 -11.83 31.57
CA ALA A 25 -13.39 -11.47 30.20
C ALA A 25 -12.46 -10.42 29.59
N VAL A 26 -12.10 -9.37 30.34
CA VAL A 26 -11.13 -8.37 29.92
C VAL A 26 -9.76 -9.01 29.64
N GLY A 27 -9.28 -9.89 30.55
CA GLY A 27 -8.01 -10.60 30.37
C GLY A 27 -7.98 -11.43 29.09
N VAL A 28 -9.06 -12.15 28.81
CA VAL A 28 -9.19 -12.94 27.56
C VAL A 28 -9.31 -12.05 26.33
N ALA A 29 -9.96 -10.90 26.43
CA ALA A 29 -10.09 -9.96 25.29
C ALA A 29 -8.77 -9.33 24.86
N VAL A 30 -7.80 -9.13 25.76
CA VAL A 30 -6.51 -8.48 25.47
C VAL A 30 -5.76 -9.08 24.28
N PRO A 31 -5.53 -10.41 24.18
CA PRO A 31 -4.81 -10.97 23.02
C PRO A 31 -5.57 -10.78 21.71
N PHE A 32 -6.91 -10.82 21.72
CA PHE A 32 -7.72 -10.57 20.53
C PHE A 32 -7.59 -9.12 20.06
N VAL A 33 -7.69 -8.15 20.95
CA VAL A 33 -7.50 -6.74 20.61
C VAL A 33 -6.07 -6.49 20.14
N LYS A 34 -5.07 -7.08 20.80
CA LYS A 34 -3.66 -6.97 20.37
C LYS A 34 -3.40 -7.60 19.00
N SER A 35 -4.16 -8.63 18.59
CA SER A 35 -4.00 -9.26 17.29
C SER A 35 -4.36 -8.35 16.12
N TRP A 36 -5.12 -7.28 16.35
CA TRP A 36 -5.43 -6.26 15.34
C TRP A 36 -4.25 -5.34 15.04
N ASN A 37 -3.26 -5.28 15.92
CA ASN A 37 -2.06 -4.52 15.63
C ASN A 37 -1.20 -5.22 14.58
N PRO A 38 -0.65 -4.49 13.62
CA PRO A 38 0.20 -5.08 12.59
C PRO A 38 1.45 -5.72 13.23
N SER A 39 1.80 -6.91 12.76
CA SER A 39 3.01 -7.62 13.18
C SER A 39 4.28 -6.83 12.83
N ALA A 40 5.40 -7.16 13.46
CA ALA A 40 6.70 -6.55 13.13
C ALA A 40 7.05 -6.74 11.64
N LYS A 41 6.74 -7.91 11.06
CA LYS A 41 6.90 -8.20 9.64
C LYS A 41 6.04 -7.29 8.76
N ALA A 42 4.76 -7.08 9.13
CA ALA A 42 3.86 -6.21 8.39
C ALA A 42 4.30 -4.74 8.46
N LYS A 43 4.82 -4.29 9.61
CA LYS A 43 5.40 -2.94 9.77
C LYS A 43 6.66 -2.78 8.91
N ALA A 44 7.54 -3.76 8.91
CA ALA A 44 8.76 -3.75 8.10
C ALA A 44 8.44 -3.75 6.59
N ALA A 45 7.45 -4.54 6.14
CA ALA A 45 7.02 -4.56 4.75
C ALA A 45 6.42 -3.22 4.28
N GLY A 46 5.89 -2.40 5.20
CA GLY A 46 5.38 -1.05 4.91
C GLY A 46 6.44 0.05 4.96
N ALA A 47 7.66 -0.27 5.39
CA ALA A 47 8.74 0.71 5.51
C ALA A 47 9.17 1.25 4.13
N PRO A 48 9.75 2.48 4.08
CA PRO A 48 10.39 2.99 2.88
C PRO A 48 11.54 2.08 2.43
N VAL A 49 11.64 1.85 1.13
CA VAL A 49 12.74 1.09 0.52
C VAL A 49 13.64 2.07 -0.21
N THR A 50 14.94 1.98 0.02
CA THR A 50 15.94 2.76 -0.71
C THR A 50 16.50 1.91 -1.84
N ALA A 51 16.45 2.43 -3.06
CA ALA A 51 17.00 1.80 -4.25
C ALA A 51 18.17 2.63 -4.77
N ASP A 52 19.31 2.00 -4.99
CA ASP A 52 20.47 2.65 -5.60
C ASP A 52 20.32 2.61 -7.13
N ILE A 53 20.09 3.77 -7.72
CA ILE A 53 19.91 3.95 -9.16
C ILE A 53 21.19 4.43 -9.88
N SER A 54 22.32 4.52 -9.18
CA SER A 54 23.58 5.05 -9.72
C SER A 54 24.11 4.25 -10.91
N LYS A 55 23.88 2.92 -10.89
CA LYS A 55 24.31 1.98 -11.92
C LYS A 55 23.27 1.74 -13.02
N LEU A 56 22.11 2.38 -12.94
CA LEU A 56 21.04 2.19 -13.91
C LEU A 56 21.36 3.00 -15.18
N GLU A 57 21.61 2.32 -16.28
CA GLU A 57 21.89 2.94 -17.57
C GLU A 57 20.62 3.41 -18.29
N PRO A 58 20.68 4.41 -19.19
CA PRO A 58 19.54 4.80 -20.01
C PRO A 58 18.96 3.60 -20.79
N GLY A 59 17.64 3.43 -20.72
CA GLY A 59 16.95 2.29 -21.34
C GLY A 59 16.86 1.05 -20.46
N GLN A 60 17.48 1.05 -19.27
CA GLN A 60 17.39 -0.06 -18.34
C GLN A 60 16.24 0.10 -17.32
N GLN A 61 15.80 -1.04 -16.82
CA GLN A 61 14.82 -1.17 -15.76
C GLN A 61 15.41 -1.94 -14.58
N MET A 62 15.10 -1.48 -13.39
CA MET A 62 15.34 -2.18 -12.14
C MET A 62 14.01 -2.46 -11.44
N VAL A 63 13.89 -3.65 -10.85
CA VAL A 63 12.71 -4.04 -10.07
C VAL A 63 13.06 -4.07 -8.59
N VAL A 64 12.28 -3.39 -7.79
CA VAL A 64 12.41 -3.34 -6.32
C VAL A 64 11.12 -3.81 -5.70
N GLU A 65 11.19 -4.65 -4.68
CA GLU A 65 10.01 -5.07 -3.95
C GLU A 65 9.63 -4.04 -2.89
N TRP A 66 8.37 -3.59 -2.89
CA TRP A 66 7.79 -2.76 -1.85
C TRP A 66 6.38 -3.22 -1.52
N ARG A 67 6.13 -3.48 -0.25
CA ARG A 67 4.84 -4.01 0.25
C ARG A 67 4.38 -5.28 -0.47
N GLY A 68 5.31 -6.16 -0.82
CA GLY A 68 5.03 -7.39 -1.56
C GLY A 68 4.62 -7.17 -3.01
N LYS A 69 4.87 -5.98 -3.56
CA LYS A 69 4.57 -5.63 -4.96
C LYS A 69 5.84 -5.22 -5.68
N PRO A 70 5.99 -5.62 -6.95
CA PRO A 70 7.11 -5.15 -7.77
C PRO A 70 6.93 -3.67 -8.10
N VAL A 71 7.96 -2.88 -7.85
CA VAL A 71 8.06 -1.48 -8.26
C VAL A 71 9.15 -1.40 -9.31
N TRP A 72 8.79 -0.91 -10.47
CA TRP A 72 9.71 -0.69 -11.58
C TRP A 72 10.30 0.70 -11.51
N VAL A 73 11.61 0.76 -11.59
CA VAL A 73 12.37 2.00 -11.76
C VAL A 73 13.00 1.94 -13.14
N VAL A 74 12.54 2.78 -14.04
CA VAL A 74 12.99 2.81 -15.44
C VAL A 74 13.76 4.09 -15.68
N ARG A 75 14.97 3.98 -16.24
CA ARG A 75 15.71 5.14 -16.74
C ARG A 75 15.42 5.33 -18.22
N ARG A 76 14.56 6.30 -18.55
CA ARG A 76 14.14 6.58 -19.93
C ARG A 76 15.28 7.21 -20.73
N THR A 77 15.38 6.85 -22.01
CA THR A 77 16.30 7.48 -22.94
C THR A 77 15.74 8.83 -23.44
N LYS A 78 16.58 9.64 -24.05
CA LYS A 78 16.15 10.91 -24.66
C LYS A 78 15.18 10.67 -25.81
N GLU A 79 15.40 9.60 -26.58
CA GLU A 79 14.53 9.17 -27.66
C GLU A 79 13.15 8.78 -27.15
N ALA A 80 13.09 7.96 -26.07
CA ALA A 80 11.83 7.56 -25.44
C ALA A 80 11.04 8.79 -24.94
N LEU A 81 11.73 9.79 -24.39
CA LEU A 81 11.08 11.04 -23.94
C LEU A 81 10.56 11.87 -25.11
N ALA A 82 11.29 11.92 -26.25
CA ALA A 82 10.84 12.62 -27.45
C ALA A 82 9.63 11.91 -28.10
N ASP A 83 9.58 10.58 -28.02
CA ASP A 83 8.48 9.79 -28.57
C ASP A 83 7.18 9.93 -27.75
N LEU A 84 7.25 10.26 -26.46
CA LEU A 84 6.05 10.53 -25.67
C LEU A 84 5.20 11.67 -26.27
N ALA A 85 5.84 12.70 -26.82
CA ALA A 85 5.13 13.80 -27.47
C ALA A 85 4.39 13.36 -28.73
N LYS A 86 4.87 12.32 -29.43
CA LYS A 86 4.26 11.82 -30.66
C LYS A 86 2.98 11.02 -30.42
N VAL A 87 2.86 10.39 -29.24
CA VAL A 87 1.73 9.54 -28.87
C VAL A 87 0.74 10.26 -27.93
N GLU A 88 0.95 11.54 -27.68
CA GLU A 88 0.11 12.32 -26.75
C GLU A 88 -1.37 12.31 -27.15
N SER A 89 -1.66 12.33 -28.47
CA SER A 89 -3.02 12.28 -29.02
C SER A 89 -3.73 10.93 -28.76
N ASP A 90 -2.98 9.87 -28.56
CA ASP A 90 -3.50 8.51 -28.35
C ASP A 90 -3.72 8.20 -26.88
N LEU A 91 -3.25 9.07 -25.98
CA LEU A 91 -3.40 8.90 -24.54
C LEU A 91 -4.75 9.43 -24.06
N ARG A 92 -5.42 8.66 -23.21
CA ARG A 92 -6.68 9.06 -22.58
C ARG A 92 -6.53 10.25 -21.61
N ASP A 93 -5.38 10.29 -20.91
CA ASP A 93 -5.09 11.32 -19.90
C ASP A 93 -3.62 11.75 -20.02
N PRO A 94 -3.24 12.52 -21.07
CA PRO A 94 -1.86 12.84 -21.36
C PRO A 94 -1.17 13.66 -20.27
N LYS A 95 -1.90 14.52 -19.56
CA LYS A 95 -1.36 15.39 -18.51
C LYS A 95 -1.48 14.84 -17.10
N SER A 96 -2.08 13.65 -16.95
CA SER A 96 -2.39 13.04 -15.63
C SER A 96 -3.34 13.88 -14.77
N ASP A 97 -4.31 14.53 -15.40
CA ASP A 97 -5.30 15.35 -14.70
C ASP A 97 -6.37 14.49 -14.01
N GLU A 98 -6.77 13.38 -14.65
CA GLU A 98 -7.80 12.46 -14.15
C GLU A 98 -7.22 11.31 -13.33
N SER A 99 -6.00 10.86 -13.64
CA SER A 99 -5.38 9.71 -12.98
C SER A 99 -4.95 10.03 -11.55
N VAL A 100 -5.09 9.03 -10.66
CA VAL A 100 -4.65 9.13 -9.27
C VAL A 100 -3.13 9.06 -9.21
N GLN A 101 -2.49 10.22 -9.16
CA GLN A 101 -1.05 10.40 -9.05
C GLN A 101 -0.70 11.23 -7.80
N PRO A 102 0.49 11.03 -7.20
CA PRO A 102 1.02 12.01 -6.25
C PRO A 102 1.17 13.38 -6.92
N GLU A 103 0.92 14.45 -6.19
CA GLU A 103 0.97 15.83 -6.75
C GLU A 103 2.28 16.15 -7.45
N ASN A 104 3.40 15.64 -6.95
CA ASN A 104 4.73 15.83 -7.54
C ASN A 104 4.98 15.02 -8.83
N ALA A 105 4.10 14.07 -9.16
CA ALA A 105 4.17 13.25 -10.38
C ALA A 105 2.96 13.49 -11.31
N LYS A 106 2.10 14.46 -10.99
CA LYS A 106 0.93 14.83 -11.78
C LYS A 106 1.32 15.75 -12.92
N ASN A 107 1.93 15.16 -13.94
CA ASN A 107 2.42 15.83 -15.13
C ASN A 107 2.48 14.85 -16.32
N GLN A 108 2.81 15.37 -17.51
CA GLN A 108 2.91 14.57 -18.74
C GLN A 108 3.93 13.42 -18.68
N TRP A 109 4.93 13.51 -17.82
CA TRP A 109 5.93 12.44 -17.65
C TRP A 109 5.60 11.46 -16.54
N ARG A 110 4.58 11.74 -15.72
CA ARG A 110 4.17 10.97 -14.54
C ARG A 110 5.33 10.66 -13.60
N SER A 111 6.22 11.61 -13.44
CA SER A 111 7.43 11.49 -12.63
C SER A 111 7.94 12.85 -12.18
N ILE A 112 8.71 12.87 -11.07
CA ILE A 112 9.38 14.09 -10.57
C ILE A 112 10.46 14.54 -11.54
N LYS A 113 11.26 13.58 -12.04
CA LYS A 113 12.30 13.82 -13.07
C LYS A 113 11.92 13.06 -14.34
N PRO A 114 11.83 13.72 -15.50
CA PRO A 114 11.45 13.06 -16.75
C PRO A 114 12.26 11.81 -17.08
N GLU A 115 13.54 11.80 -16.73
CA GLU A 115 14.46 10.69 -16.98
C GLU A 115 14.08 9.40 -16.23
N TYR A 116 13.51 9.53 -15.02
CA TYR A 116 13.21 8.38 -14.17
C TYR A 116 11.70 8.21 -14.02
N LEU A 117 11.22 7.04 -14.40
CA LEU A 117 9.83 6.62 -14.19
C LEU A 117 9.79 5.57 -13.07
N VAL A 118 8.98 5.80 -12.06
CA VAL A 118 8.75 4.87 -10.96
C VAL A 118 7.28 4.51 -10.93
N LEU A 119 6.96 3.24 -11.06
CA LEU A 119 5.58 2.77 -11.05
C LEU A 119 5.47 1.36 -10.46
N THR A 120 4.29 1.03 -9.96
CA THR A 120 3.99 -0.34 -9.54
C THR A 120 3.77 -1.20 -10.79
N GLY A 121 4.60 -2.26 -10.95
CA GLY A 121 4.57 -3.15 -12.11
C GLY A 121 3.43 -4.18 -12.06
N ILE A 122 2.22 -3.73 -11.69
CA ILE A 122 1.04 -4.59 -11.56
C ILE A 122 -0.16 -3.90 -12.19
N CYS A 123 -0.86 -4.63 -13.05
CA CYS A 123 -2.12 -4.16 -13.63
C CYS A 123 -3.18 -3.93 -12.54
N THR A 124 -3.87 -2.81 -12.60
CA THR A 124 -4.94 -2.47 -11.64
C THR A 124 -6.20 -3.30 -11.82
N HIS A 125 -6.37 -3.99 -12.96
CA HIS A 125 -7.54 -4.81 -13.25
C HIS A 125 -7.52 -6.14 -12.50
N LEU A 126 -6.61 -7.04 -12.83
CA LEU A 126 -6.51 -8.39 -12.26
C LEU A 126 -5.16 -8.71 -11.61
N GLY A 127 -4.29 -7.72 -11.45
CA GLY A 127 -3.02 -7.90 -10.75
C GLY A 127 -1.92 -8.61 -11.55
N CYS A 128 -2.08 -8.81 -12.87
CA CYS A 128 -1.00 -9.34 -13.68
C CYS A 128 0.12 -8.31 -13.86
N SER A 129 1.36 -8.77 -13.94
CA SER A 129 2.50 -7.93 -14.29
C SER A 129 2.63 -7.89 -15.81
N PRO A 130 2.44 -6.74 -16.46
CA PRO A 130 2.60 -6.62 -17.92
C PRO A 130 4.06 -6.82 -18.32
N SER A 131 4.27 -7.25 -19.57
CA SER A 131 5.62 -7.30 -20.12
C SER A 131 6.13 -5.88 -20.36
N ASP A 132 7.37 -5.66 -19.98
CA ASP A 132 8.07 -4.39 -20.23
C ASP A 132 8.44 -4.27 -21.72
N ARG A 133 7.82 -3.30 -22.37
CA ARG A 133 8.21 -2.89 -23.72
C ARG A 133 8.44 -1.39 -23.73
N PHE A 134 9.70 -1.00 -23.90
CA PHE A 134 10.11 0.41 -23.88
C PHE A 134 10.23 1.02 -25.28
N THR A 135 10.06 0.22 -26.33
CA THR A 135 10.01 0.69 -27.70
C THR A 135 8.57 1.03 -28.09
N PRO A 136 8.29 2.25 -28.58
CA PRO A 136 6.99 2.60 -29.11
C PRO A 136 6.62 1.68 -30.29
N GLY A 137 5.39 1.21 -30.31
CA GLY A 137 4.90 0.37 -31.39
C GLY A 137 3.48 -0.10 -31.12
N PRO A 138 2.78 -0.63 -32.14
CA PRO A 138 1.49 -1.23 -31.94
C PRO A 138 1.60 -2.35 -30.91
N GLN A 139 0.81 -2.25 -29.86
CA GLN A 139 0.71 -3.30 -28.84
C GLN A 139 -0.20 -4.42 -29.38
N PRO A 140 0.10 -5.69 -29.11
CA PRO A 140 -0.73 -6.80 -29.54
C PRO A 140 -2.11 -6.79 -28.85
#